data_6c0493111dfc2f36de8d1dbbd5f10b8b
#
_entry.id   6c0493111dfc2f36de8d1dbbd5f10b8b
#
_cell.length_a   1.000
_cell.length_b   1.000
_cell.length_c   1.000
_cell.angle_alpha   90.00
_cell.angle_beta   90.00
_cell.angle_gamma   90.00
#
_symmetry.space_group_name_H-M   'P 1'
#
loop_
_entity.id
_entity.type
_entity.pdbx_description
1 polymer ?
#
loop_
_entity_poly.entity_id
_entity_poly.type
_entity_poly.pdbx_seq_one_letter_code
_entity_poly.pdbx_strand_id
1 'polypeptide(L)'
;MKTTEAMHYRRVAIKAMEAEGLDDEAIARTSVGRGFGIRDGNGIMFVNHDGAVYPSGFLPIPVGNVRQASIVELYRSHPTFTSLRDVTQFKGRCGRCEYGRICGGSRARAYAWTGDPLEADPLCPYVPAASA
;
A
#
# COMPACT_ATOMS: atom_id res chain seq x y z
N MET A 1 -8.42 -6.28 -15.10
CA MET A 1 -8.41 -4.81 -14.93
C MET A 1 -7.12 -4.43 -14.20
N LYS A 2 -6.41 -3.42 -14.67
CA LYS A 2 -5.29 -2.81 -13.94
C LYS A 2 -5.75 -1.45 -13.43
N THR A 3 -5.49 -1.16 -12.19
CA THR A 3 -5.82 0.12 -11.55
C THR A 3 -4.54 0.74 -11.00
N THR A 4 -4.40 2.05 -11.17
CA THR A 4 -3.30 2.83 -10.59
C THR A 4 -3.86 3.67 -9.45
N GLU A 5 -3.20 3.65 -8.29
CA GLU A 5 -3.62 4.38 -7.07
C GLU A 5 -5.06 4.07 -6.60
N ALA A 6 -5.62 2.93 -7.02
CA ALA A 6 -6.95 2.46 -6.61
C ALA A 6 -6.83 1.31 -5.60
N MET A 7 -6.11 1.52 -4.51
CA MET A 7 -5.88 0.50 -3.46
C MET A 7 -7.19 -0.05 -2.90
N HIS A 8 -8.22 0.80 -2.82
CA HIS A 8 -9.57 0.44 -2.34
C HIS A 8 -10.26 -0.64 -3.18
N TYR A 9 -9.89 -0.78 -4.45
CA TYR A 9 -10.49 -1.77 -5.36
C TYR A 9 -10.49 -3.18 -4.74
N ARG A 10 -9.38 -3.58 -4.11
CA ARG A 10 -9.28 -4.92 -3.51
C ARG A 10 -10.27 -5.13 -2.39
N ARG A 11 -10.39 -4.15 -1.50
CA ARG A 11 -11.41 -4.20 -0.43
C ARG A 11 -12.82 -4.27 -0.98
N VAL A 12 -13.13 -3.42 -1.97
CA VAL A 12 -14.45 -3.40 -2.60
C VAL A 12 -14.77 -4.73 -3.28
N ALA A 13 -13.79 -5.30 -4.00
CA ALA A 13 -13.95 -6.59 -4.66
C ALA A 13 -14.16 -7.74 -3.66
N ILE A 14 -13.42 -7.75 -2.54
CA ILE A 14 -13.59 -8.76 -1.48
C ILE A 14 -15.00 -8.64 -0.88
N LYS A 15 -15.42 -7.44 -0.51
CA LYS A 15 -16.79 -7.24 0.03
C LYS A 15 -17.90 -7.64 -0.95
N ALA A 16 -17.70 -7.44 -2.24
CA ALA A 16 -18.64 -7.91 -3.25
C ALA A 16 -18.71 -9.44 -3.29
N MET A 17 -17.55 -10.12 -3.26
CA MET A 17 -17.48 -11.59 -3.23
C MET A 17 -18.09 -12.17 -1.95
N GLU A 18 -17.85 -11.56 -0.79
CA GLU A 18 -18.52 -11.93 0.47
C GLU A 18 -20.04 -11.80 0.38
N ALA A 19 -20.53 -10.70 -0.22
CA ALA A 19 -21.97 -10.48 -0.43
C ALA A 19 -22.60 -11.48 -1.41
N GLU A 20 -21.82 -12.03 -2.34
CA GLU A 20 -22.22 -13.10 -3.25
C GLU A 20 -22.14 -14.50 -2.59
N GLY A 21 -21.73 -14.56 -1.32
CA GLY A 21 -21.68 -15.79 -0.54
C GLY A 21 -20.39 -16.61 -0.70
N LEU A 22 -19.33 -16.03 -1.26
CA LEU A 22 -18.02 -16.69 -1.28
C LEU A 22 -17.43 -16.70 0.13
N ASP A 23 -16.92 -17.85 0.54
CA ASP A 23 -16.15 -17.98 1.78
C ASP A 23 -14.69 -17.50 1.61
N ASP A 24 -13.99 -17.39 2.73
CA ASP A 24 -12.60 -16.91 2.78
C ASP A 24 -11.66 -17.77 1.91
N GLU A 25 -11.91 -19.08 1.82
CA GLU A 25 -11.09 -20.00 1.03
C GLU A 25 -11.28 -19.76 -0.48
N ALA A 26 -12.51 -19.57 -0.91
CA ALA A 26 -12.83 -19.23 -2.30
C ALA A 26 -12.25 -17.86 -2.67
N ILE A 27 -12.38 -16.85 -1.79
CA ILE A 27 -11.81 -15.52 -1.99
C ILE A 27 -10.28 -15.60 -2.09
N ALA A 28 -9.62 -16.36 -1.22
CA ALA A 28 -8.16 -16.54 -1.23
C ALA A 28 -7.62 -17.17 -2.53
N ARG A 29 -8.46 -17.91 -3.27
CA ARG A 29 -8.10 -18.49 -4.57
C ARG A 29 -8.20 -17.49 -5.72
N THR A 30 -8.86 -16.37 -5.54
CA THR A 30 -8.99 -15.33 -6.57
C THR A 30 -7.69 -14.54 -6.76
N SER A 31 -7.57 -13.82 -7.88
CA SER A 31 -6.42 -12.91 -8.10
C SER A 31 -6.37 -11.76 -7.09
N VAL A 32 -7.52 -11.36 -6.57
CA VAL A 32 -7.64 -10.32 -5.53
C VAL A 32 -7.19 -10.86 -4.18
N GLY A 33 -7.68 -12.03 -3.77
CA GLY A 33 -7.34 -12.63 -2.48
C GLY A 33 -5.88 -13.07 -2.38
N ARG A 34 -5.29 -13.55 -3.49
CA ARG A 34 -3.85 -13.89 -3.55
C ARG A 34 -2.93 -12.67 -3.57
N GLY A 35 -3.49 -11.48 -3.78
CA GLY A 35 -2.72 -10.25 -3.83
C GLY A 35 -2.16 -9.88 -2.45
N PHE A 36 -0.88 -9.54 -2.41
CA PHE A 36 -0.21 -9.08 -1.17
C PHE A 36 -0.27 -7.54 -0.98
N GLY A 37 -1.27 -6.89 -1.56
CA GLY A 37 -1.47 -5.45 -1.38
C GLY A 37 -0.35 -4.60 -1.99
N ILE A 38 -0.03 -4.80 -3.28
CA ILE A 38 0.94 -3.94 -3.99
C ILE A 38 0.54 -2.47 -3.82
N ARG A 39 1.46 -1.66 -3.30
CA ARG A 39 1.31 -0.22 -3.07
C ARG A 39 2.70 0.42 -2.99
N ASP A 40 2.76 1.72 -2.82
CA ASP A 40 4.03 2.45 -2.65
C ASP A 40 4.98 1.74 -1.68
N GLY A 41 6.15 1.37 -2.14
CA GLY A 41 7.19 0.68 -1.35
C GLY A 41 6.91 -0.78 -0.98
N ASN A 42 5.76 -1.33 -1.38
CA ASN A 42 5.41 -2.73 -1.15
C ASN A 42 5.10 -3.45 -2.47
N GLY A 43 6.06 -4.19 -2.98
CA GLY A 43 5.99 -4.88 -4.28
C GLY A 43 6.25 -3.98 -5.48
N ILE A 44 6.56 -2.70 -5.26
CA ILE A 44 6.94 -1.74 -6.29
C ILE A 44 7.95 -0.75 -5.72
N MET A 45 8.84 -0.27 -6.58
CA MET A 45 9.67 0.91 -6.40
C MET A 45 9.83 1.61 -7.74
N PHE A 46 10.36 2.82 -7.72
CA PHE A 46 10.61 3.62 -8.90
C PHE A 46 12.05 4.14 -8.88
N VAL A 47 12.70 4.11 -10.03
CA VAL A 47 14.02 4.71 -10.24
C VAL A 47 13.88 5.75 -11.34
N ASN A 48 14.26 6.98 -11.07
CA ASN A 48 14.21 8.03 -12.07
C ASN A 48 15.44 8.00 -12.99
N HIS A 49 15.48 8.89 -13.98
CA HIS A 49 16.55 8.98 -14.97
C HIS A 49 17.93 9.36 -14.36
N ASP A 50 17.95 10.01 -13.20
CA ASP A 50 19.18 10.34 -12.47
C ASP A 50 19.67 9.18 -11.60
N GLY A 51 18.91 8.11 -11.52
CA GLY A 51 19.19 6.97 -10.66
C GLY A 51 18.66 7.11 -9.24
N ALA A 52 17.94 8.17 -8.89
CA ALA A 52 17.31 8.29 -7.58
C ALA A 52 16.15 7.28 -7.42
N VAL A 53 16.08 6.67 -6.25
CA VAL A 53 15.12 5.60 -5.91
C VAL A 53 14.02 6.15 -5.02
N TYR A 54 12.79 5.79 -5.34
CA TYR A 54 11.56 6.19 -4.63
C TYR A 54 10.68 4.97 -4.34
N PRO A 55 9.78 5.02 -3.36
CA PRO A 55 8.84 3.94 -3.07
C PRO A 55 7.85 3.67 -4.22
N SER A 56 7.53 4.70 -5.01
CA SER A 56 6.77 4.61 -6.27
C SER A 56 6.98 5.88 -7.09
N GLY A 57 6.46 5.90 -8.31
CA GLY A 57 6.47 7.12 -9.14
C GLY A 57 5.52 8.23 -8.64
N PHE A 58 4.71 7.96 -7.62
CA PHE A 58 3.73 8.91 -7.05
C PHE A 58 4.09 9.38 -5.65
N LEU A 59 5.04 8.71 -4.97
CA LEU A 59 5.49 9.07 -3.63
C LEU A 59 6.90 9.70 -3.70
N PRO A 60 7.02 11.03 -3.67
CA PRO A 60 8.26 11.75 -3.94
C PRO A 60 9.20 11.79 -2.73
N ILE A 61 9.45 10.64 -2.12
CA ILE A 61 10.39 10.48 -1.01
C ILE A 61 11.64 9.76 -1.53
N PRO A 62 12.75 10.45 -1.83
CA PRO A 62 13.96 9.79 -2.29
C PRO A 62 14.59 8.99 -1.16
N VAL A 63 14.99 7.75 -1.45
CA VAL A 63 15.59 6.82 -0.48
C VAL A 63 17.06 6.51 -0.76
N GLY A 64 17.57 6.95 -1.89
CA GLY A 64 18.96 6.74 -2.29
C GLY A 64 19.14 6.83 -3.79
N ASN A 65 20.28 6.37 -4.29
CA ASN A 65 20.62 6.40 -5.71
C ASN A 65 21.31 5.08 -6.11
N VAL A 66 20.86 4.47 -7.21
CA VAL A 66 21.41 3.18 -7.70
C VAL A 66 22.87 3.25 -8.13
N ARG A 67 23.40 4.44 -8.35
CA ARG A 67 24.82 4.65 -8.67
C ARG A 67 25.72 4.63 -7.42
N GLN A 68 25.13 4.71 -6.22
CA GLN A 68 25.84 4.84 -4.96
C GLN A 68 25.54 3.69 -3.99
N ALA A 69 24.42 3.00 -4.15
CA ALA A 69 23.98 1.94 -3.26
C ALA A 69 23.29 0.81 -4.03
N SER A 70 23.32 -0.39 -3.47
CA SER A 70 22.60 -1.53 -4.01
C SER A 70 21.11 -1.29 -3.95
N ILE A 71 20.44 -1.39 -5.10
CA ILE A 71 18.97 -1.27 -5.18
C ILE A 71 18.27 -2.34 -4.34
N VAL A 72 18.87 -3.52 -4.21
CA VAL A 72 18.35 -4.61 -3.39
C VAL A 72 18.40 -4.25 -1.92
N GLU A 73 19.51 -3.68 -1.45
CA GLU A 73 19.67 -3.23 -0.07
C GLU A 73 18.73 -2.08 0.24
N LEU A 74 18.65 -1.08 -0.64
CA LEU A 74 17.70 0.03 -0.49
C LEU A 74 16.27 -0.49 -0.31
N TYR A 75 15.83 -1.38 -1.20
CA TYR A 75 14.47 -1.92 -1.13
C TYR A 75 14.24 -2.76 0.13
N ARG A 76 15.22 -3.60 0.53
CA ARG A 76 15.05 -4.52 1.65
C ARG A 76 15.17 -3.84 3.01
N SER A 77 16.09 -2.88 3.14
CA SER A 77 16.58 -2.44 4.45
C SER A 77 16.36 -0.96 4.74
N HIS A 78 16.10 -0.12 3.71
CA HIS A 78 15.91 1.30 3.97
C HIS A 78 14.66 1.54 4.83
N PRO A 79 14.73 2.38 5.88
CA PRO A 79 13.63 2.62 6.83
C PRO A 79 12.31 2.99 6.16
N THR A 80 12.33 3.82 5.11
CA THR A 80 11.13 4.18 4.37
C THR A 80 10.44 2.96 3.75
N PHE A 81 11.19 2.06 3.12
CA PHE A 81 10.62 0.86 2.54
C PHE A 81 10.11 -0.12 3.60
N THR A 82 10.84 -0.29 4.69
CA THR A 82 10.42 -1.21 5.77
C THR A 82 9.14 -0.71 6.46
N SER A 83 9.04 0.59 6.75
CA SER A 83 7.83 1.17 7.35
C SER A 83 6.62 1.11 6.43
N LEU A 84 6.78 1.33 5.12
CA LEU A 84 5.69 1.23 4.15
C LEU A 84 5.17 -0.21 3.95
N ARG A 85 5.95 -1.22 4.30
CA ARG A 85 5.54 -2.64 4.28
C ARG A 85 4.91 -3.10 5.58
N ASP A 86 5.23 -2.45 6.67
CA ASP A 86 4.74 -2.80 8.00
C ASP A 86 3.42 -2.07 8.31
N VAL A 87 2.31 -2.76 8.08
CA VAL A 87 0.97 -2.20 8.32
C VAL A 87 0.70 -1.84 9.77
N THR A 88 1.49 -2.36 10.72
CA THR A 88 1.34 -2.02 12.15
C THR A 88 1.80 -0.60 12.45
N GLN A 89 2.60 -0.01 11.58
CA GLN A 89 3.04 1.39 11.68
C GLN A 89 2.04 2.38 11.05
N PHE A 90 1.02 1.89 10.35
CA PHE A 90 0.03 2.77 9.75
C PHE A 90 -0.82 3.45 10.83
N LYS A 91 -1.17 4.70 10.56
CA LYS A 91 -1.90 5.57 11.47
C LYS A 91 -3.36 5.71 11.08
N GLY A 92 -4.12 6.35 11.94
CA GLY A 92 -5.51 6.69 11.71
C GLY A 92 -6.36 5.48 11.33
N ARG A 93 -7.27 5.66 10.38
CA ARG A 93 -8.17 4.58 9.92
C ARG A 93 -7.44 3.43 9.26
N CYS A 94 -6.35 3.69 8.52
CA CYS A 94 -5.58 2.65 7.86
C CYS A 94 -4.90 1.71 8.86
N GLY A 95 -4.41 2.22 9.99
CA GLY A 95 -3.77 1.43 11.03
C GLY A 95 -4.71 0.50 11.80
N ARG A 96 -6.01 0.80 11.80
CA ARG A 96 -7.04 -0.02 12.48
C ARG A 96 -7.87 -0.85 11.50
N CYS A 97 -7.55 -0.78 10.21
CA CYS A 97 -8.36 -1.39 9.17
C CYS A 97 -8.04 -2.87 9.02
N GLU A 98 -9.04 -3.73 9.10
CA GLU A 98 -8.96 -5.17 8.86
C GLU A 98 -8.44 -5.52 7.45
N TYR A 99 -8.63 -4.61 6.49
CA TYR A 99 -8.09 -4.73 5.13
C TYR A 99 -6.68 -4.13 4.96
N GLY A 100 -6.01 -3.73 6.04
CA GLY A 100 -4.71 -3.03 5.99
C GLY A 100 -3.65 -3.76 5.16
N ARG A 101 -3.57 -5.09 5.26
CA ARG A 101 -2.61 -5.90 4.50
C ARG A 101 -2.91 -5.94 3.00
N ILE A 102 -4.18 -6.05 2.64
CA ILE A 102 -4.64 -6.21 1.26
C ILE A 102 -4.79 -4.87 0.54
N CYS A 103 -5.31 -3.86 1.24
CA CYS A 103 -5.52 -2.51 0.73
C CYS A 103 -4.39 -1.56 1.13
N GLY A 104 -4.29 -1.26 2.41
CA GLY A 104 -3.31 -0.34 2.98
C GLY A 104 -3.47 1.13 2.57
N GLY A 105 -4.42 1.47 1.72
CA GLY A 105 -4.62 2.82 1.20
C GLY A 105 -3.47 3.31 0.30
N SER A 106 -3.63 4.48 -0.32
CA SER A 106 -2.56 5.13 -1.06
C SER A 106 -1.62 5.89 -0.12
N ARG A 107 -0.39 5.48 -0.07
CA ARG A 107 0.65 6.13 0.74
C ARG A 107 1.08 7.47 0.13
N ALA A 108 1.00 7.57 -1.20
CA ALA A 108 1.23 8.82 -1.93
C ALA A 108 0.18 9.89 -1.57
N ARG A 109 -1.11 9.53 -1.52
CA ARG A 109 -2.17 10.46 -1.11
C ARG A 109 -2.08 10.84 0.37
N ALA A 110 -1.76 9.88 1.24
CA ALA A 110 -1.52 10.17 2.66
C ALA A 110 -0.40 11.20 2.81
N TYR A 111 0.73 10.98 2.15
CA TYR A 111 1.85 11.92 2.15
C TYR A 111 1.50 13.29 1.58
N ALA A 112 0.84 13.34 0.43
CA ALA A 112 0.46 14.61 -0.22
C ALA A 112 -0.45 15.45 0.65
N TRP A 113 -1.30 14.82 1.47
CA TRP A 113 -2.26 15.51 2.32
C TRP A 113 -1.68 15.92 3.68
N THR A 114 -0.82 15.09 4.27
CA THR A 114 -0.37 15.23 5.66
C THR A 114 1.13 15.45 5.81
N GLY A 115 1.93 15.18 4.78
CA GLY A 115 3.38 15.09 4.88
C GLY A 115 3.90 13.77 5.46
N ASP A 116 3.01 12.85 5.85
CA ASP A 116 3.37 11.55 6.42
C ASP A 116 2.77 10.41 5.58
N PRO A 117 3.60 9.55 4.95
CA PRO A 117 3.10 8.45 4.14
C PRO A 117 2.46 7.32 4.95
N LEU A 118 2.58 7.34 6.28
CA LEU A 118 1.99 6.32 7.16
C LEU A 118 0.59 6.72 7.65
N GLU A 119 0.16 7.95 7.40
CA GLU A 119 -1.18 8.42 7.78
C GLU A 119 -2.30 7.75 6.97
N ALA A 120 -3.55 7.93 7.41
CA ALA A 120 -4.72 7.41 6.72
C ALA A 120 -4.84 8.01 5.31
N ASP A 121 -5.24 7.18 4.35
CA ASP A 121 -5.59 7.67 3.01
C ASP A 121 -6.82 8.59 3.10
N PRO A 122 -6.69 9.89 2.74
CA PRO A 122 -7.76 10.87 2.94
C PRO A 122 -9.01 10.59 2.09
N LEU A 123 -8.84 9.90 0.96
CA LEU A 123 -9.96 9.60 0.06
C LEU A 123 -10.66 8.27 0.34
N CYS A 124 -10.28 7.56 1.42
CA CYS A 124 -10.95 6.32 1.79
C CYS A 124 -12.26 6.61 2.55
N PRO A 125 -13.45 6.27 2.01
CA PRO A 125 -14.71 6.46 2.72
C PRO A 125 -15.01 5.35 3.74
N TYR A 126 -14.20 4.30 3.77
CA TYR A 126 -14.45 3.14 4.63
C TYR A 126 -14.17 3.46 6.09
N VAL A 127 -15.09 3.06 6.95
CA VAL A 127 -14.93 3.09 8.41
C VAL A 127 -14.66 1.67 8.89
N PRO A 128 -13.47 1.38 9.43
CA PRO A 128 -13.14 0.07 9.95
C PRO A 128 -14.06 -0.34 11.11
N ALA A 129 -14.36 -1.64 11.21
CA ALA A 129 -15.25 -2.18 12.26
C ALA A 129 -14.72 -1.88 13.68
N ALA A 130 -13.41 -1.91 13.90
CA ALA A 130 -12.78 -1.59 15.17
C ALA A 130 -12.83 -0.10 15.58
N SER A 131 -13.46 0.73 14.75
CA SER A 131 -13.61 2.18 14.99
C SER A 131 -15.04 2.58 15.35
N ALA A 132 -15.93 1.60 15.38
CA ALA A 132 -17.32 1.79 15.75
C ALA A 132 -17.53 1.71 17.26
#